data_8f9a678658b94a3ce90f7dd342813d12
#
_entry.id   8f9a678658b94a3ce90f7dd342813d12
#
_cell.length_a   1.000
_cell.length_b   1.000
_cell.length_c   1.000
_cell.angle_alpha   90.00
_cell.angle_beta   90.00
_cell.angle_gamma   90.00
#
_symmetry.space_group_name_H-M   'P 1'
#
loop_
_entity.id
_entity.type
_entity.pdbx_description
1 polymer ?
#
loop_
_entity_poly.entity_id
_entity_poly.type
_entity_poly.pdbx_seq_one_letter_code
_entity_poly.pdbx_strand_id
1 'polypeptide(L)'
;MNKRGYFVHNSDEWCGFAVVATSAKEARKIMHDSGELSIGDWIDIRVRWMRGAKVDDLPIGTVTDVRDALIRGLYGGITDYPCDECGKERNVICCYGRVLCSCCAEKEYRIHDMASNNR
;
A
#
# COMPACT_ATOMS: atom_id res chain seq x y z
N MET A 1 -15.41 -8.08 -14.76
CA MET A 1 -14.00 -7.65 -14.88
C MET A 1 -13.33 -7.75 -13.51
N ASN A 2 -12.16 -8.32 -13.50
CA ASN A 2 -11.41 -8.52 -12.25
C ASN A 2 -10.62 -7.26 -11.90
N LYS A 3 -10.99 -6.63 -10.82
CA LYS A 3 -10.20 -5.52 -10.27
C LYS A 3 -8.95 -6.05 -9.60
N ARG A 4 -7.85 -5.31 -9.76
CA ARG A 4 -6.56 -5.61 -9.14
C ARG A 4 -6.02 -4.36 -8.47
N GLY A 5 -5.22 -4.57 -7.43
CA GLY A 5 -4.52 -3.49 -6.75
C GLY A 5 -3.12 -3.30 -7.32
N TYR A 6 -2.75 -2.05 -7.57
CA TYR A 6 -1.43 -1.70 -8.06
C TYR A 6 -0.83 -0.60 -7.20
N PHE A 7 0.47 -0.66 -7.01
CA PHE A 7 1.24 0.43 -6.44
C PHE A 7 2.02 1.10 -7.57
N VAL A 8 1.77 2.39 -7.80
CA VAL A 8 2.33 3.15 -8.92
C VAL A 8 3.25 4.22 -8.36
N HIS A 9 4.48 4.26 -8.83
CA HIS A 9 5.47 5.21 -8.36
C HIS A 9 6.39 5.65 -9.50
N ASN A 10 7.13 6.73 -9.26
CA ASN A 10 8.19 7.19 -10.13
C ASN A 10 9.41 6.27 -9.95
N SER A 11 10.20 6.07 -11.00
CA SER A 11 11.39 5.21 -10.94
C SER A 11 12.41 5.64 -9.88
N ASP A 12 12.48 6.93 -9.58
CA ASP A 12 13.44 7.50 -8.63
C ASP A 12 12.89 7.67 -7.22
N GLU A 13 11.60 7.37 -7.00
CA GLU A 13 10.93 7.58 -5.72
C GLU A 13 10.43 6.28 -5.12
N TRP A 14 10.59 6.14 -3.80
CA TRP A 14 10.06 5.01 -3.06
C TRP A 14 8.61 5.22 -2.60
N CYS A 15 8.13 6.44 -2.69
CA CYS A 15 6.75 6.79 -2.40
C CYS A 15 5.92 6.79 -3.67
N GLY A 16 4.68 6.36 -3.57
CA GLY A 16 3.79 6.31 -4.72
C GLY A 16 2.33 6.29 -4.29
N PHE A 17 1.49 5.81 -5.19
CA PHE A 17 0.05 5.81 -4.97
C PHE A 17 -0.55 4.44 -5.22
N ALA A 18 -1.55 4.10 -4.44
CA ALA A 18 -2.35 2.90 -4.64
C ALA A 18 -3.42 3.17 -5.70
N VAL A 19 -3.56 2.24 -6.63
CA VAL A 19 -4.53 2.35 -7.74
C VAL A 19 -5.27 1.04 -7.89
N VAL A 20 -6.59 1.13 -8.07
CA VAL A 20 -7.43 -0.02 -8.43
C VAL A 20 -7.69 0.05 -9.94
N ALA A 21 -7.34 -1.01 -10.65
CA ALA A 21 -7.49 -1.07 -12.10
C ALA A 21 -7.69 -2.52 -12.55
N THR A 22 -8.00 -2.73 -13.82
CA THR A 22 -8.14 -4.08 -14.38
C THR A 22 -6.87 -4.59 -15.04
N SER A 23 -5.89 -3.70 -15.24
CA SER A 23 -4.59 -4.05 -15.82
C SER A 23 -3.52 -3.04 -15.40
N ALA A 24 -2.26 -3.44 -15.54
CA ALA A 24 -1.13 -2.54 -15.27
C ALA A 24 -1.13 -1.32 -16.19
N LYS A 25 -1.52 -1.52 -17.43
CA LYS A 25 -1.63 -0.43 -18.43
C LYS A 25 -2.66 0.60 -17.99
N GLU A 26 -3.81 0.14 -17.52
CA GLU A 26 -4.86 1.02 -17.02
C GLU A 26 -4.39 1.78 -15.76
N ALA A 27 -3.73 1.09 -14.84
CA ALA A 27 -3.19 1.72 -13.62
C ALA A 27 -2.20 2.84 -13.97
N ARG A 28 -1.31 2.60 -14.92
CA ARG A 28 -0.35 3.60 -15.40
C ARG A 28 -1.06 4.81 -15.99
N LYS A 29 -2.07 4.57 -16.81
CA LYS A 29 -2.86 5.64 -17.43
C LYS A 29 -3.59 6.47 -16.39
N ILE A 30 -4.25 5.83 -15.44
CA ILE A 30 -4.95 6.51 -14.34
C ILE A 30 -4.01 7.46 -13.61
N MET A 31 -2.83 6.98 -13.27
CA MET A 31 -1.86 7.78 -12.51
C MET A 31 -1.29 8.92 -13.35
N HIS A 32 -0.99 8.67 -14.61
CA HIS A 32 -0.51 9.71 -15.53
C HIS A 32 -1.55 10.81 -15.71
N ASP A 33 -2.82 10.44 -15.92
CA ASP A 33 -3.91 11.37 -16.16
C ASP A 33 -4.30 12.16 -14.91
N SER A 34 -4.03 11.61 -13.71
CA SER A 34 -4.35 12.29 -12.45
C SER A 34 -3.41 13.46 -12.16
N GLY A 35 -2.19 13.45 -12.71
CA GLY A 35 -1.19 14.46 -12.42
C GLY A 35 -0.59 14.37 -11.02
N GLU A 36 -0.89 13.32 -10.27
CA GLU A 36 -0.43 13.14 -8.89
C GLU A 36 1.08 12.88 -8.80
N LEU A 37 1.65 12.25 -9.83
CA LEU A 37 3.09 12.06 -9.90
C LEU A 37 3.73 13.19 -10.70
N SER A 38 4.72 13.85 -10.11
CA SER A 38 5.49 14.92 -10.77
C SER A 38 6.51 14.32 -11.73
N ILE A 39 6.03 13.77 -12.81
CA ILE A 39 6.89 13.14 -13.82
C ILE A 39 6.70 13.80 -15.17
N GLY A 40 7.81 13.97 -15.87
CA GLY A 40 7.80 14.49 -17.21
C GLY A 40 7.43 13.45 -18.25
N ASP A 41 7.69 12.17 -17.99
CA ASP A 41 7.61 11.12 -18.98
C ASP A 41 6.84 9.89 -18.51
N TRP A 42 6.06 9.33 -19.42
CA TRP A 42 5.33 8.10 -19.24
C TRP A 42 6.24 6.91 -18.84
N ILE A 43 7.45 6.88 -19.38
CA ILE A 43 8.41 5.78 -19.13
C ILE A 43 8.96 5.77 -17.71
N ASP A 44 8.85 6.87 -16.98
CA ASP A 44 9.32 6.96 -15.61
C ASP A 44 8.34 6.35 -14.61
N ILE A 45 7.14 6.02 -15.05
CA ILE A 45 6.13 5.41 -14.18
C ILE A 45 6.40 3.91 -14.05
N ARG A 46 6.50 3.45 -12.79
CA ARG A 46 6.62 2.03 -12.44
C ARG A 46 5.32 1.55 -11.83
N VAL A 47 4.87 0.41 -12.27
CA VAL A 47 3.61 -0.19 -11.83
C VAL A 47 3.89 -1.57 -11.25
N ARG A 48 3.51 -1.76 -10.00
CA ARG A 48 3.69 -3.04 -9.32
C ARG A 48 2.33 -3.63 -8.97
N TRP A 49 2.06 -4.85 -9.42
CA TRP A 49 0.85 -5.55 -9.02
C TRP A 49 0.98 -6.00 -7.56
N MET A 50 0.08 -5.51 -6.73
CA MET A 50 0.01 -5.89 -5.32
C MET A 50 -0.91 -7.10 -5.18
N ARG A 51 -0.34 -8.28 -5.36
CA ARG A 51 -1.09 -9.54 -5.31
C ARG A 51 -1.67 -9.76 -3.91
N GLY A 52 -2.90 -10.24 -3.87
CA GLY A 52 -3.60 -10.47 -2.61
C GLY A 52 -4.25 -9.23 -1.99
N ALA A 53 -4.08 -8.04 -2.59
CA ALA A 53 -4.75 -6.84 -2.11
C ALA A 53 -6.27 -6.98 -2.25
N LYS A 54 -6.99 -6.52 -1.23
CA LYS A 54 -8.46 -6.59 -1.18
C LYS A 54 -9.06 -5.32 -1.77
N VAL A 55 -9.53 -5.42 -3.01
CA VAL A 55 -10.00 -4.25 -3.77
C VAL A 55 -11.41 -4.40 -4.35
N ASP A 56 -12.10 -5.50 -4.08
CA ASP A 56 -13.39 -5.82 -4.71
C ASP A 56 -14.47 -4.77 -4.42
N ASP A 57 -14.41 -4.14 -3.26
CA ASP A 57 -15.37 -3.12 -2.82
C ASP A 57 -14.97 -1.69 -3.21
N LEU A 58 -13.83 -1.52 -3.88
CA LEU A 58 -13.34 -0.21 -4.26
C LEU A 58 -13.65 0.09 -5.73
N PRO A 59 -13.91 1.36 -6.07
CA PRO A 59 -14.03 1.77 -7.47
C PRO A 59 -12.66 1.77 -8.16
N ILE A 60 -12.68 1.65 -9.48
CA ILE A 60 -11.47 1.82 -10.29
C ILE A 60 -11.01 3.28 -10.16
N GLY A 61 -9.71 3.47 -9.89
CA GLY A 61 -9.12 4.78 -9.69
C GLY A 61 -8.07 4.78 -8.59
N THR A 62 -7.62 5.97 -8.23
CA THR A 62 -6.64 6.14 -7.15
C THR A 62 -7.29 5.94 -5.78
N VAL A 63 -6.53 5.33 -4.86
CA VAL A 63 -6.92 5.20 -3.45
C VAL A 63 -6.11 6.21 -2.66
N THR A 64 -6.78 7.26 -2.19
CA THR A 64 -6.11 8.40 -1.53
C THR A 64 -5.92 8.20 -0.03
N ASP A 65 -6.68 7.32 0.59
CA ASP A 65 -6.53 7.03 2.03
C ASP A 65 -5.36 6.07 2.24
N VAL A 66 -4.24 6.59 2.75
CA VAL A 66 -3.01 5.83 2.97
C VAL A 66 -3.23 4.69 3.96
N ARG A 67 -3.97 4.93 5.04
CA ARG A 67 -4.22 3.89 6.04
C ARG A 67 -5.04 2.75 5.46
N ASP A 68 -6.07 3.06 4.70
CA ASP A 68 -6.89 2.05 4.03
C ASP A 68 -6.06 1.26 3.01
N ALA A 69 -5.23 1.94 2.23
CA ALA A 69 -4.33 1.30 1.28
C ALA A 69 -3.34 0.34 1.97
N LEU A 70 -2.78 0.74 3.11
CA LEU A 70 -1.88 -0.12 3.89
C LEU A 70 -2.58 -1.37 4.41
N ILE A 71 -3.77 -1.22 4.98
CA ILE A 71 -4.54 -2.33 5.55
C ILE A 71 -4.96 -3.32 4.46
N ARG A 72 -5.30 -2.84 3.29
CA ARG A 72 -5.69 -3.68 2.15
C ARG A 72 -4.53 -4.38 1.46
N GLY A 73 -3.29 -4.00 1.79
CA GLY A 73 -2.10 -4.54 1.12
C GLY A 73 -1.81 -3.87 -0.22
N LEU A 74 -2.29 -2.65 -0.42
CA LEU A 74 -2.12 -1.90 -1.66
C LEU A 74 -0.85 -1.06 -1.71
N TYR A 75 -0.26 -0.73 -0.56
CA TYR A 75 0.88 0.19 -0.51
C TYR A 75 2.18 -0.59 -0.43
N GLY A 76 3.04 -0.41 -1.44
CA GLY A 76 4.29 -1.15 -1.57
C GLY A 76 5.56 -0.34 -1.34
N GLY A 77 5.42 0.93 -0.98
CA GLY A 77 6.56 1.82 -0.73
C GLY A 77 6.85 2.02 0.74
N ILE A 78 7.88 2.82 0.99
CA ILE A 78 8.19 3.29 2.34
C ILE A 78 7.25 4.46 2.63
N THR A 79 6.57 4.41 3.75
CA THR A 79 5.70 5.52 4.14
C THR A 79 5.79 5.76 5.64
N ASP A 80 5.90 7.02 6.01
CA ASP A 80 5.84 7.46 7.38
C ASP A 80 4.38 7.79 7.72
N TYR A 81 3.86 7.10 8.71
CA TYR A 81 2.47 7.23 9.12
C TYR A 81 2.37 6.98 10.62
N PRO A 82 1.42 7.60 11.33
CA PRO A 82 1.26 7.34 12.77
C PRO A 82 0.96 5.87 13.05
N CYS A 83 1.75 5.27 13.91
CA CYS A 83 1.54 3.89 14.37
C CYS A 83 0.26 3.82 15.22
N ASP A 84 -0.58 2.82 14.97
CA ASP A 84 -1.83 2.64 15.71
C ASP A 84 -1.59 2.36 17.21
N GLU A 85 -0.43 1.82 17.57
CA GLU A 85 -0.11 1.48 18.96
C GLU A 85 0.58 2.61 19.71
N CYS A 86 1.73 3.09 19.19
CA CYS A 86 2.55 4.07 19.91
C CYS A 86 2.33 5.52 19.44
N GLY A 87 1.62 5.73 18.33
CA GLY A 87 1.32 7.05 17.82
C GLY A 87 2.46 7.79 17.15
N LYS A 88 3.66 7.21 17.13
CA LYS A 88 4.82 7.85 16.50
C LYS A 88 4.75 7.72 14.99
N GLU A 89 5.07 8.80 14.30
CA GLU A 89 5.13 8.82 12.85
C GLU A 89 6.45 8.20 12.38
N ARG A 90 6.35 7.01 11.81
CA ARG A 90 7.50 6.21 11.37
C ARG A 90 7.10 5.37 10.16
N ASN A 91 8.08 4.73 9.55
CA ASN A 91 7.80 3.70 8.55
C ASN A 91 6.95 2.59 9.17
N VAL A 92 5.77 2.38 8.63
CA VAL A 92 4.78 1.44 9.15
C VAL A 92 4.46 0.34 8.15
N ILE A 93 3.95 -0.77 8.69
CA ILE A 93 3.48 -1.90 7.88
C ILE A 93 2.07 -2.30 8.35
N CYS A 94 1.35 -3.02 7.52
CA CYS A 94 0.11 -3.64 7.93
C CYS A 94 0.42 -4.92 8.71
N CYS A 95 -0.12 -5.02 9.92
CA CYS A 95 0.11 -6.14 10.81
C CYS A 95 -1.20 -6.51 11.49
N TYR A 96 -1.78 -7.66 11.12
CA TYR A 96 -3.07 -8.16 11.65
C TYR A 96 -4.19 -7.10 11.60
N GLY A 97 -4.31 -6.42 10.47
CA GLY A 97 -5.34 -5.39 10.26
C GLY A 97 -5.08 -4.05 10.93
N ARG A 98 -3.89 -3.85 11.49
CA ARG A 98 -3.46 -2.59 12.10
C ARG A 98 -2.24 -2.04 11.38
N VAL A 99 -2.04 -0.74 11.49
CA VAL A 99 -0.87 -0.07 10.94
C VAL A 99 0.12 0.14 12.08
N LEU A 100 1.25 -0.56 12.04
CA LEU A 100 2.22 -0.58 13.13
C LEU A 100 3.63 -0.27 12.62
N CYS A 101 4.40 0.46 13.43
CA CYS A 101 5.83 0.62 13.19
C CYS A 101 6.56 -0.71 13.47
N SER A 102 7.81 -0.83 13.04
CA SER A 102 8.55 -2.09 13.16
C SER A 102 8.64 -2.61 14.60
N CYS A 103 8.82 -1.72 15.57
CA CYS A 103 8.89 -2.10 16.99
C CYS A 103 7.58 -2.68 17.50
N CYS A 104 6.46 -2.02 17.19
CA CYS A 104 5.15 -2.48 17.64
C CYS A 104 4.71 -3.73 16.88
N ALA A 105 5.03 -3.82 15.60
CA ALA A 105 4.75 -5.00 14.79
C ALA A 105 5.49 -6.23 15.33
N GLU A 106 6.77 -6.09 15.73
CA GLU A 106 7.53 -7.17 16.31
C GLU A 106 6.89 -7.69 17.59
N LYS A 107 6.42 -6.80 18.46
CA LYS A 107 5.72 -7.21 19.68
C LYS A 107 4.43 -7.97 19.36
N GLU A 108 3.69 -7.52 18.37
CA GLU A 108 2.44 -8.15 17.94
C GLU A 108 2.70 -9.57 17.41
N TYR A 109 3.73 -9.74 16.60
CA TYR A 109 4.12 -11.06 16.08
C TYR A 109 4.51 -12.01 17.21
N ARG A 110 5.24 -11.55 18.23
CA ARG A 110 5.60 -12.36 19.39
C ARG A 110 4.38 -12.83 20.16
N ILE A 111 3.39 -11.95 20.36
CA ILE A 111 2.15 -12.30 21.06
C ILE A 111 1.42 -13.40 20.29
N HIS A 112 1.29 -13.27 18.97
CA HIS A 112 0.62 -14.26 18.14
C HIS A 112 1.39 -15.59 18.11
N ASP A 113 2.71 -15.56 18.03
CA ASP A 113 3.55 -16.74 18.08
C ASP A 113 3.39 -17.49 19.42
N MET A 114 3.41 -16.77 20.53
CA MET A 114 3.21 -17.37 21.86
C MET A 114 1.83 -18.01 21.97
N ALA A 115 0.80 -17.38 21.46
CA ALA A 115 -0.53 -17.95 21.45
C ALA A 115 -0.62 -19.22 20.59
N SER A 116 0.11 -19.27 19.47
CA SER A 116 0.17 -20.45 18.61
C SER A 116 0.90 -21.61 19.27
N ASN A 117 1.92 -21.34 20.09
CA ASN A 117 2.75 -22.36 20.74
C ASN A 117 2.14 -22.92 22.04
N ASN A 118 1.08 -22.31 22.53
CA ASN A 118 0.42 -22.70 23.79
C ASN A 118 -0.79 -23.61 23.56
N ARG A 119 -0.76 -24.39 22.51
CA ARG A 119 -1.84 -25.36 22.24
C ARG A 119 -1.61 -26.67 22.93
#